data_761dde4a1bbf2375c5e971f2675cb78b
#
_entry.id   761dde4a1bbf2375c5e971f2675cb78b
#
_cell.length_a   1.000
_cell.length_b   1.000
_cell.length_c   1.000
_cell.angle_alpha   90.00
_cell.angle_beta   90.00
_cell.angle_gamma   90.00
#
_symmetry.space_group_name_H-M   'P 1'
#
loop_
_entity.id
_entity.type
_entity.pdbx_description
1 polymer ?
#
loop_
_entity_poly.entity_id
_entity_poly.type
_entity_poly.pdbx_seq_one_letter_code
_entity_poly.pdbx_strand_id
1 'polypeptide(L)'
;MSVVANTTLRFSEEQAMLLDVAREFCRDKSPISRVRAELETETGFDSALWDEMVALGWAGIALPEACGGSGLGIGALVPVVESMGRAMLGTPLISSALAAQLLLRAGDSEQIERLLPALAEGATATVALLDNGDWGDESVSLTLDEAGVLSGSKKYVPDAGVASLFVVSVKRKGEVALVIVRADQL
;
A
#
# COMPACT_ATOMS: atom_id res chain seq x y z
N MET A 1 -21.10 -5.30 -36.89
CA MET A 1 -21.67 -6.08 -35.78
C MET A 1 -20.75 -5.85 -34.58
N SER A 2 -21.22 -5.06 -33.61
CA SER A 2 -20.48 -4.81 -32.37
C SER A 2 -20.65 -6.02 -31.46
N VAL A 3 -19.57 -6.74 -31.18
CA VAL A 3 -19.55 -7.79 -30.15
C VAL A 3 -19.50 -7.07 -28.80
N VAL A 4 -20.64 -6.90 -28.17
CA VAL A 4 -20.68 -6.52 -26.75
C VAL A 4 -20.23 -7.75 -25.96
N ALA A 5 -18.97 -7.74 -25.55
CA ALA A 5 -18.48 -8.74 -24.61
C ALA A 5 -19.22 -8.53 -23.27
N ASN A 6 -20.15 -9.40 -23.00
CA ASN A 6 -20.90 -9.42 -21.74
C ASN A 6 -19.98 -10.07 -20.66
N THR A 7 -18.91 -9.38 -20.29
CA THR A 7 -17.98 -9.82 -19.26
C THR A 7 -18.56 -9.44 -17.89
N THR A 8 -19.30 -10.34 -17.29
CA THR A 8 -19.70 -10.19 -15.89
C THR A 8 -18.48 -10.53 -15.03
N LEU A 9 -17.89 -9.54 -14.37
CA LEU A 9 -16.89 -9.77 -13.34
C LEU A 9 -17.58 -10.50 -12.17
N ARG A 10 -17.09 -11.70 -11.84
CA ARG A 10 -17.57 -12.46 -10.69
C ARG A 10 -16.39 -12.64 -9.74
N PHE A 11 -16.62 -12.45 -8.47
CA PHE A 11 -15.67 -12.83 -7.44
C PHE A 11 -15.55 -14.37 -7.36
N SER A 12 -14.34 -14.87 -7.05
CA SER A 12 -14.15 -16.25 -6.63
C SER A 12 -14.85 -16.50 -5.28
N GLU A 13 -14.93 -17.76 -4.85
CA GLU A 13 -15.49 -18.09 -3.54
C GLU A 13 -14.72 -17.43 -2.40
N GLU A 14 -13.38 -17.42 -2.48
CA GLU A 14 -12.51 -16.75 -1.50
C GLU A 14 -12.74 -15.23 -1.50
N GLN A 15 -12.86 -14.61 -2.68
CA GLN A 15 -13.14 -13.18 -2.79
C GLN A 15 -14.54 -12.83 -2.27
N ALA A 16 -15.51 -13.71 -2.44
CA ALA A 16 -16.86 -13.53 -1.89
C ALA A 16 -16.85 -13.60 -0.36
N MET A 17 -16.13 -14.56 0.23
CA MET A 17 -15.95 -14.63 1.69
C MET A 17 -15.22 -13.40 2.24
N LEU A 18 -14.15 -12.94 1.57
CA LEU A 18 -13.46 -11.70 1.94
C LEU A 18 -14.41 -10.49 1.89
N LEU A 19 -15.28 -10.43 0.87
CA LEU A 19 -16.26 -9.34 0.75
C LEU A 19 -17.24 -9.31 1.91
N ASP A 20 -17.75 -10.47 2.33
CA ASP A 20 -18.71 -10.55 3.43
C ASP A 20 -18.06 -10.11 4.75
N VAL A 21 -16.87 -10.62 5.06
CA VAL A 21 -16.10 -10.21 6.24
C VAL A 21 -15.76 -8.72 6.20
N ALA A 22 -15.30 -8.22 5.05
CA ALA A 22 -14.93 -6.81 4.92
C ALA A 22 -16.12 -5.87 5.06
N ARG A 23 -17.29 -6.24 4.52
CA ARG A 23 -18.53 -5.45 4.67
C ARG A 23 -18.97 -5.36 6.12
N GLU A 24 -18.95 -6.49 6.83
CA GLU A 24 -19.33 -6.52 8.24
C GLU A 24 -18.35 -5.69 9.08
N PHE A 25 -17.06 -5.93 8.91
CA PHE A 25 -16.01 -5.19 9.60
C PHE A 25 -16.13 -3.67 9.37
N CYS A 26 -16.20 -3.24 8.11
CA CYS A 26 -16.28 -1.82 7.77
C CYS A 26 -17.56 -1.16 8.31
N ARG A 27 -18.71 -1.86 8.23
CA ARG A 27 -19.98 -1.35 8.80
C ARG A 27 -19.87 -1.11 10.29
N ASP A 28 -19.27 -2.06 11.02
CA ASP A 28 -19.26 -2.05 12.48
C ASP A 28 -18.14 -1.15 13.03
N LYS A 29 -17.01 -1.07 12.32
CA LYS A 29 -15.81 -0.37 12.78
C LYS A 29 -15.66 1.05 12.24
N SER A 30 -16.35 1.41 11.14
CA SER A 30 -16.23 2.72 10.50
C SER A 30 -17.56 3.49 10.43
N PRO A 31 -18.24 3.74 11.57
CA PRO A 31 -19.38 4.65 11.54
C PRO A 31 -18.91 6.07 11.22
N ILE A 32 -19.77 6.86 10.56
CA ILE A 32 -19.41 8.21 10.08
C ILE A 32 -18.91 9.16 11.18
N SER A 33 -19.34 8.95 12.43
CA SER A 33 -18.86 9.72 13.56
C SER A 33 -17.38 9.45 13.85
N ARG A 34 -16.93 8.19 13.72
CA ARG A 34 -15.53 7.81 13.88
C ARG A 34 -14.69 8.37 12.72
N VAL A 35 -15.15 8.22 11.47
CA VAL A 35 -14.47 8.80 10.30
C VAL A 35 -14.21 10.29 10.49
N ARG A 36 -15.22 11.04 10.97
CA ARG A 36 -15.06 12.47 11.25
C ARG A 36 -14.07 12.76 12.36
N ALA A 37 -14.05 11.95 13.42
CA ALA A 37 -13.10 12.12 14.51
C ALA A 37 -11.65 11.85 14.06
N GLU A 38 -11.45 10.85 13.21
CA GLU A 38 -10.12 10.50 12.66
C GLU A 38 -9.54 11.60 11.75
N LEU A 39 -10.37 12.34 11.02
CA LEU A 39 -9.92 13.50 10.22
C LEU A 39 -9.28 14.62 11.05
N GLU A 40 -9.56 14.68 12.34
CA GLU A 40 -8.99 15.68 13.26
C GLU A 40 -7.69 15.17 13.93
N THR A 41 -7.26 13.94 13.66
CA THR A 41 -6.01 13.37 14.21
C THR A 41 -4.83 13.61 13.29
N GLU A 42 -3.62 13.60 13.84
CA GLU A 42 -2.39 13.72 13.04
C GLU A 42 -2.17 12.53 12.10
N THR A 43 -2.59 11.34 12.52
CA THR A 43 -2.39 10.10 11.76
C THR A 43 -3.47 9.84 10.71
N GLY A 44 -4.67 10.43 10.89
CA GLY A 44 -5.81 10.24 10.00
C GLY A 44 -6.46 8.84 10.08
N PHE A 45 -6.03 7.97 11.00
CA PHE A 45 -6.60 6.65 11.23
C PHE A 45 -6.34 6.16 12.65
N ASP A 46 -7.10 5.14 13.07
CA ASP A 46 -6.94 4.47 14.36
C ASP A 46 -5.98 3.27 14.24
N SER A 47 -4.88 3.30 15.00
CA SER A 47 -3.89 2.21 15.01
C SER A 47 -4.47 0.89 15.52
N ALA A 48 -5.38 0.91 16.50
CA ALA A 48 -6.03 -0.31 16.98
C ALA A 48 -6.90 -0.96 15.88
N LEU A 49 -7.52 -0.15 15.03
CA LEU A 49 -8.25 -0.64 13.86
C LEU A 49 -7.32 -1.26 12.82
N TRP A 50 -6.15 -0.66 12.64
CA TRP A 50 -5.10 -1.24 11.79
C TRP A 50 -4.65 -2.60 12.30
N ASP A 51 -4.40 -2.74 13.60
CA ASP A 51 -4.02 -4.00 14.23
C ASP A 51 -5.09 -5.09 14.06
N GLU A 52 -6.39 -4.73 14.15
CA GLU A 52 -7.49 -5.66 13.86
C GLU A 52 -7.47 -6.12 12.37
N MET A 53 -7.20 -5.23 11.41
CA MET A 53 -7.09 -5.58 9.99
C MET A 53 -5.88 -6.49 9.72
N VAL A 54 -4.76 -6.24 10.40
CA VAL A 54 -3.58 -7.10 10.36
C VAL A 54 -3.90 -8.49 10.92
N ALA A 55 -4.60 -8.57 12.06
CA ALA A 55 -5.03 -9.84 12.66
C ALA A 55 -5.97 -10.65 11.74
N LEU A 56 -6.75 -9.98 10.88
CA LEU A 56 -7.55 -10.60 9.81
C LEU A 56 -6.70 -11.05 8.61
N GLY A 57 -5.40 -10.78 8.61
CA GLY A 57 -4.47 -11.13 7.54
C GLY A 57 -4.54 -10.19 6.32
N TRP A 58 -5.21 -9.05 6.41
CA TRP A 58 -5.44 -8.18 5.23
C TRP A 58 -4.17 -7.52 4.73
N ALA A 59 -3.22 -7.20 5.60
CA ALA A 59 -1.91 -6.66 5.21
C ALA A 59 -1.12 -7.65 4.32
N GLY A 60 -1.28 -8.95 4.56
CA GLY A 60 -0.58 -10.03 3.86
C GLY A 60 -1.36 -10.71 2.71
N ILE A 61 -2.61 -10.30 2.41
CA ILE A 61 -3.47 -10.99 1.40
C ILE A 61 -2.73 -11.22 0.07
N ALA A 62 -2.08 -10.19 -0.44
CA ALA A 62 -1.44 -10.19 -1.76
C ALA A 62 0.03 -10.61 -1.73
N LEU A 63 0.58 -10.95 -0.57
CA LEU A 63 1.97 -11.37 -0.40
C LEU A 63 2.09 -12.89 -0.50
N PRO A 64 3.24 -13.41 -1.00
CA PRO A 64 3.51 -14.85 -1.01
C PRO A 64 3.49 -15.45 0.38
N GLU A 65 3.10 -16.73 0.48
CA GLU A 65 3.16 -17.50 1.74
C GLU A 65 4.56 -17.54 2.34
N ALA A 66 5.59 -17.64 1.51
CA ALA A 66 7.00 -17.60 1.93
C ALA A 66 7.38 -16.29 2.64
N CYS A 67 6.59 -15.21 2.46
CA CYS A 67 6.77 -13.92 3.10
C CYS A 67 5.73 -13.67 4.22
N GLY A 68 5.06 -14.71 4.71
CA GLY A 68 4.03 -14.59 5.74
C GLY A 68 2.65 -14.11 5.23
N GLY A 69 2.46 -14.04 3.91
CA GLY A 69 1.19 -13.67 3.29
C GLY A 69 0.28 -14.86 3.01
N SER A 70 -0.87 -14.59 2.39
CA SER A 70 -1.88 -15.61 2.03
C SER A 70 -1.72 -16.14 0.60
N GLY A 71 -0.86 -15.55 -0.22
CA GLY A 71 -0.63 -15.97 -1.61
C GLY A 71 -1.79 -15.75 -2.59
N LEU A 72 -2.86 -15.05 -2.18
CA LEU A 72 -4.08 -14.89 -2.97
C LEU A 72 -3.95 -13.88 -4.13
N GLY A 73 -2.85 -13.11 -4.15
CA GLY A 73 -2.60 -12.09 -5.16
C GLY A 73 -3.38 -10.80 -4.96
N ILE A 74 -3.00 -9.77 -5.73
CA ILE A 74 -3.53 -8.39 -5.55
C ILE A 74 -5.05 -8.31 -5.81
N GLY A 75 -5.61 -9.17 -6.65
CA GLY A 75 -7.04 -9.21 -6.93
C GLY A 75 -7.90 -9.57 -5.72
N ALA A 76 -7.34 -10.25 -4.72
CA ALA A 76 -8.04 -10.59 -3.48
C ALA A 76 -8.22 -9.38 -2.54
N LEU A 77 -7.46 -8.30 -2.73
CA LEU A 77 -7.67 -7.04 -2.01
C LEU A 77 -8.89 -6.25 -2.51
N VAL A 78 -9.37 -6.50 -3.73
CA VAL A 78 -10.46 -5.72 -4.34
C VAL A 78 -11.70 -5.66 -3.46
N PRO A 79 -12.27 -6.79 -2.97
CA PRO A 79 -13.46 -6.75 -2.12
C PRO A 79 -13.23 -6.02 -0.78
N VAL A 80 -12.03 -6.11 -0.22
CA VAL A 80 -11.66 -5.40 1.02
C VAL A 80 -11.62 -3.89 0.76
N VAL A 81 -10.86 -3.45 -0.24
CA VAL A 81 -10.70 -2.02 -0.57
C VAL A 81 -12.04 -1.40 -1.03
N GLU A 82 -12.87 -2.14 -1.77
CA GLU A 82 -14.21 -1.67 -2.13
C GLU A 82 -15.06 -1.41 -0.88
N SER A 83 -15.03 -2.34 0.09
CA SER A 83 -15.78 -2.21 1.35
C SER A 83 -15.26 -1.05 2.20
N MET A 84 -13.94 -0.87 2.28
CA MET A 84 -13.30 0.29 2.93
C MET A 84 -13.75 1.60 2.30
N GLY A 85 -13.72 1.69 0.96
CA GLY A 85 -14.15 2.91 0.24
C GLY A 85 -15.62 3.24 0.48
N ARG A 86 -16.50 2.24 0.52
CA ARG A 86 -17.94 2.43 0.81
C ARG A 86 -18.19 2.96 2.23
N ALA A 87 -17.36 2.56 3.19
CA ALA A 87 -17.45 2.98 4.58
C ALA A 87 -16.54 4.18 4.91
N MET A 88 -15.79 4.71 3.95
CA MET A 88 -14.77 5.75 4.14
C MET A 88 -13.75 5.38 5.22
N LEU A 89 -13.42 4.08 5.36
CA LEU A 89 -12.45 3.60 6.31
C LEU A 89 -11.04 3.90 5.81
N GLY A 90 -10.35 4.81 6.48
CA GLY A 90 -8.97 5.20 6.18
C GLY A 90 -7.98 4.38 7.01
N THR A 91 -7.05 3.70 6.32
CA THR A 91 -5.88 3.04 6.93
C THR A 91 -4.76 2.94 5.88
N PRO A 92 -3.51 2.71 6.26
CA PRO A 92 -2.39 2.61 5.32
C PRO A 92 -2.36 1.30 4.52
N LEU A 93 -3.49 0.58 4.37
CA LEU A 93 -3.55 -0.70 3.65
C LEU A 93 -3.18 -0.55 2.17
N ILE A 94 -3.72 0.47 1.49
CA ILE A 94 -3.50 0.65 0.05
C ILE A 94 -2.06 1.04 -0.24
N SER A 95 -1.52 2.02 0.49
CA SER A 95 -0.14 2.47 0.33
C SER A 95 0.86 1.36 0.64
N SER A 96 0.64 0.60 1.72
CA SER A 96 1.48 -0.54 2.10
C SER A 96 1.40 -1.67 1.07
N ALA A 97 0.21 -1.99 0.54
CA ALA A 97 0.05 -2.98 -0.52
C ALA A 97 0.76 -2.56 -1.82
N LEU A 98 0.69 -1.28 -2.21
CA LEU A 98 1.40 -0.76 -3.39
C LEU A 98 2.92 -0.86 -3.20
N ALA A 99 3.45 -0.45 -2.05
CA ALA A 99 4.86 -0.56 -1.73
C ALA A 99 5.33 -2.03 -1.76
N ALA A 100 4.56 -2.93 -1.15
CA ALA A 100 4.84 -4.36 -1.16
C ALA A 100 4.84 -4.97 -2.58
N GLN A 101 3.91 -4.55 -3.45
CA GLN A 101 3.88 -4.99 -4.85
C GLN A 101 5.05 -4.45 -5.67
N LEU A 102 5.54 -3.26 -5.39
CA LEU A 102 6.77 -2.74 -6.00
C LEU A 102 7.99 -3.54 -5.55
N LEU A 103 8.10 -3.84 -4.26
CA LEU A 103 9.18 -4.67 -3.71
C LEU A 103 9.17 -6.07 -4.33
N LEU A 104 8.01 -6.70 -4.48
CA LEU A 104 7.88 -8.03 -5.12
C LEU A 104 8.34 -8.03 -6.58
N ARG A 105 8.22 -6.92 -7.30
CA ARG A 105 8.53 -6.82 -8.74
C ARG A 105 9.92 -6.30 -9.04
N ALA A 106 10.45 -5.44 -8.18
CA ALA A 106 11.67 -4.70 -8.42
C ALA A 106 12.75 -4.92 -7.35
N GLY A 107 12.41 -5.49 -6.21
CA GLY A 107 13.35 -5.83 -5.14
C GLY A 107 14.19 -7.05 -5.49
N ASP A 108 15.39 -7.09 -4.95
CA ASP A 108 16.21 -8.31 -4.95
C ASP A 108 15.74 -9.29 -3.85
N SER A 109 16.28 -10.51 -3.86
CA SER A 109 15.87 -11.56 -2.93
C SER A 109 16.12 -11.18 -1.46
N GLU A 110 17.21 -10.48 -1.15
CA GLU A 110 17.53 -10.05 0.21
C GLU A 110 16.50 -9.00 0.70
N GLN A 111 16.14 -8.05 -0.14
CA GLN A 111 15.11 -7.04 0.16
C GLN A 111 13.75 -7.67 0.38
N ILE A 112 13.36 -8.62 -0.48
CA ILE A 112 12.09 -9.35 -0.39
C ILE A 112 12.02 -10.12 0.92
N GLU A 113 13.01 -10.95 1.22
CA GLU A 113 13.05 -11.79 2.42
C GLU A 113 13.08 -10.97 3.72
N ARG A 114 13.72 -9.80 3.70
CA ARG A 114 13.85 -8.95 4.87
C ARG A 114 12.64 -8.06 5.14
N LEU A 115 12.01 -7.54 4.08
CA LEU A 115 11.01 -6.46 4.22
C LEU A 115 9.58 -6.94 4.13
N LEU A 116 9.28 -7.90 3.27
CA LEU A 116 7.89 -8.33 3.08
C LEU A 116 7.26 -9.01 4.30
N PRO A 117 7.97 -9.82 5.09
CA PRO A 117 7.40 -10.38 6.32
C PRO A 117 6.92 -9.29 7.29
N ALA A 118 7.72 -8.25 7.50
CA ALA A 118 7.33 -7.13 8.36
C ALA A 118 6.07 -6.40 7.84
N LEU A 119 5.93 -6.26 6.50
CA LEU A 119 4.72 -5.68 5.90
C LEU A 119 3.50 -6.59 6.07
N ALA A 120 3.67 -7.92 5.98
CA ALA A 120 2.60 -8.86 6.27
C ALA A 120 2.15 -8.81 7.73
N GLU A 121 3.08 -8.53 8.65
CA GLU A 121 2.85 -8.36 10.09
C GLU A 121 2.35 -6.96 10.49
N GLY A 122 2.11 -6.07 9.52
CA GLY A 122 1.48 -4.78 9.74
C GLY A 122 2.42 -3.57 9.79
N ALA A 123 3.70 -3.73 9.48
CA ALA A 123 4.56 -2.58 9.24
C ALA A 123 3.97 -1.74 8.08
N THR A 124 3.98 -0.42 8.25
CA THR A 124 3.40 0.50 7.27
C THR A 124 4.42 0.91 6.23
N ALA A 125 4.01 0.95 4.97
CA ALA A 125 4.85 1.40 3.88
C ALA A 125 4.09 2.31 2.91
N THR A 126 4.83 3.12 2.17
CA THR A 126 4.26 3.96 1.12
C THR A 126 5.17 4.07 -0.10
N VAL A 127 4.62 4.65 -1.16
CA VAL A 127 5.34 4.94 -2.40
C VAL A 127 5.51 6.45 -2.56
N ALA A 128 6.73 6.89 -2.81
CA ALA A 128 7.11 8.29 -2.99
C ALA A 128 7.68 8.47 -4.41
N LEU A 129 6.78 8.62 -5.39
CA LEU A 129 7.15 8.58 -6.80
C LEU A 129 7.26 9.97 -7.43
N LEU A 130 6.48 10.97 -6.99
CA LEU A 130 6.34 12.26 -7.66
C LEU A 130 7.24 13.33 -7.06
N ASP A 131 8.02 14.00 -7.89
CA ASP A 131 8.76 15.22 -7.53
C ASP A 131 7.90 16.49 -7.72
N ASN A 132 6.93 16.38 -8.62
CA ASN A 132 5.96 17.43 -8.98
C ASN A 132 4.58 16.81 -9.28
N GLY A 133 3.74 17.45 -10.07
CA GLY A 133 2.43 16.95 -10.48
C GLY A 133 2.45 16.03 -11.72
N ASP A 134 3.61 15.73 -12.27
CA ASP A 134 3.79 14.91 -13.48
C ASP A 134 4.19 13.46 -13.12
N TRP A 135 3.57 12.49 -13.77
CA TRP A 135 3.81 11.06 -13.60
C TRP A 135 4.87 10.47 -14.53
N GLY A 136 5.40 11.26 -15.47
CA GLY A 136 6.42 10.81 -16.40
C GLY A 136 7.76 10.52 -15.72
N ASP A 137 8.50 9.56 -16.25
CA ASP A 137 9.85 9.20 -15.80
C ASP A 137 10.84 10.37 -15.96
N GLU A 138 10.63 11.20 -16.98
CA GLU A 138 11.40 12.42 -17.21
C GLU A 138 11.26 13.44 -16.07
N SER A 139 10.12 13.43 -15.35
CA SER A 139 9.85 14.32 -14.22
C SER A 139 10.57 13.93 -12.94
N VAL A 140 11.11 12.71 -12.85
CA VAL A 140 11.91 12.28 -11.71
C VAL A 140 13.22 13.05 -11.69
N SER A 141 13.38 13.89 -10.67
CA SER A 141 14.55 14.78 -10.52
C SER A 141 15.40 14.47 -9.27
N LEU A 142 14.82 13.80 -8.27
CA LEU A 142 15.54 13.37 -7.07
C LEU A 142 16.68 12.43 -7.46
N THR A 143 17.91 12.77 -7.06
CA THR A 143 19.10 12.00 -7.42
C THR A 143 19.69 11.29 -6.21
N LEU A 144 20.20 10.08 -6.45
CA LEU A 144 21.03 9.35 -5.51
C LEU A 144 22.49 9.59 -5.90
N ASP A 145 23.28 10.18 -5.02
CA ASP A 145 24.72 10.39 -5.24
C ASP A 145 25.54 9.11 -5.04
N GLU A 146 26.84 9.19 -5.31
CA GLU A 146 27.76 8.04 -5.17
C GLU A 146 27.99 7.63 -3.69
N ALA A 147 27.75 8.53 -2.76
CA ALA A 147 27.81 8.27 -1.31
C ALA A 147 26.51 7.64 -0.77
N GLY A 148 25.48 7.50 -1.61
CA GLY A 148 24.18 6.97 -1.21
C GLY A 148 23.29 8.00 -0.51
N VAL A 149 23.55 9.29 -0.68
CA VAL A 149 22.76 10.37 -0.08
C VAL A 149 21.68 10.83 -1.05
N LEU A 150 20.48 11.01 -0.52
CA LEU A 150 19.34 11.62 -1.20
C LEU A 150 19.15 13.05 -0.69
N SER A 151 18.92 13.99 -1.60
CA SER A 151 18.59 15.38 -1.26
C SER A 151 17.47 15.90 -2.14
N GLY A 152 16.36 16.29 -1.51
CA GLY A 152 15.19 16.84 -2.21
C GLY A 152 13.89 16.48 -1.50
N SER A 153 12.79 16.54 -2.25
CA SER A 153 11.46 16.24 -1.70
C SER A 153 10.61 15.47 -2.71
N LYS A 154 9.76 14.60 -2.22
CA LYS A 154 8.66 13.98 -2.95
C LYS A 154 7.33 14.60 -2.55
N LYS A 155 6.38 14.66 -3.48
CA LYS A 155 5.06 15.26 -3.26
C LYS A 155 3.97 14.21 -3.38
N TYR A 156 2.83 14.50 -2.77
CA TYR A 156 1.64 13.65 -2.84
C TYR A 156 1.91 12.21 -2.40
N VAL A 157 2.71 12.05 -1.35
CA VAL A 157 3.03 10.74 -0.78
C VAL A 157 1.90 10.34 0.17
N PRO A 158 1.08 9.34 -0.17
CA PRO A 158 0.00 8.91 0.71
C PRO A 158 0.57 8.31 2.00
N ASP A 159 -0.11 8.51 3.12
CA ASP A 159 0.26 7.96 4.43
C ASP A 159 1.71 8.25 4.88
N ALA A 160 2.33 9.32 4.37
CA ALA A 160 3.74 9.65 4.65
C ALA A 160 4.02 9.85 6.14
N GLY A 161 3.06 10.41 6.89
CA GLY A 161 3.22 10.70 8.33
C GLY A 161 3.22 9.45 9.21
N VAL A 162 2.83 8.30 8.68
CA VAL A 162 2.68 7.04 9.44
C VAL A 162 3.45 5.87 8.81
N ALA A 163 4.03 6.06 7.63
CA ALA A 163 4.83 5.04 6.96
C ALA A 163 6.17 4.85 7.66
N SER A 164 6.53 3.61 7.94
CA SER A 164 7.85 3.22 8.45
C SER A 164 8.86 2.98 7.31
N LEU A 165 8.37 2.71 6.10
CA LEU A 165 9.15 2.39 4.92
C LEU A 165 8.63 3.16 3.70
N PHE A 166 9.55 3.72 2.90
CA PHE A 166 9.27 4.46 1.68
C PHE A 166 9.95 3.80 0.49
N VAL A 167 9.19 3.50 -0.56
CA VAL A 167 9.74 3.12 -1.87
C VAL A 167 9.79 4.39 -2.72
N VAL A 168 11.00 4.90 -2.96
CA VAL A 168 11.24 6.23 -3.52
C VAL A 168 11.81 6.12 -4.92
N SER A 169 11.22 6.82 -5.89
CA SER A 169 11.80 6.94 -7.23
C SER A 169 12.93 7.96 -7.24
N VAL A 170 14.04 7.60 -7.89
CA VAL A 170 15.23 8.45 -7.99
C VAL A 170 15.84 8.34 -9.39
N LYS A 171 16.66 9.31 -9.78
CA LYS A 171 17.59 9.15 -10.91
C LYS A 171 18.94 8.69 -10.39
N ARG A 172 19.43 7.59 -10.94
CA ARG A 172 20.76 7.05 -10.72
C ARG A 172 21.44 6.86 -12.06
N LYS A 173 22.54 7.56 -12.30
CA LYS A 173 23.27 7.54 -13.60
C LYS A 173 22.40 7.84 -14.82
N GLY A 174 21.40 8.71 -14.64
CA GLY A 174 20.48 9.13 -15.72
C GLY A 174 19.24 8.24 -15.91
N GLU A 175 19.17 7.09 -15.26
CA GLU A 175 18.04 6.16 -15.31
C GLU A 175 17.17 6.26 -14.06
N VAL A 176 15.88 5.98 -14.20
CA VAL A 176 14.97 5.88 -13.05
C VAL A 176 15.22 4.57 -12.32
N ALA A 177 15.40 4.69 -11.01
CA ALA A 177 15.55 3.57 -10.09
C ALA A 177 14.62 3.74 -8.89
N LEU A 178 14.39 2.66 -8.17
CA LEU A 178 13.70 2.67 -6.87
C LEU A 178 14.70 2.44 -5.76
N VAL A 179 14.59 3.22 -4.70
CA VAL A 179 15.36 3.02 -3.47
C VAL A 179 14.43 2.89 -2.29
N ILE A 180 14.88 2.18 -1.28
CA ILE A 180 14.14 1.98 -0.03
C ILE A 180 14.73 2.92 1.01
N VAL A 181 13.86 3.73 1.62
CA VAL A 181 14.22 4.67 2.69
C VAL A 181 13.36 4.34 3.91
N ARG A 182 13.96 4.24 5.07
CA ARG A 182 13.24 4.07 6.33
C ARG A 182 12.92 5.42 6.93
N ALA A 183 11.83 5.50 7.70
CA ALA A 183 11.39 6.75 8.33
C ALA A 183 12.46 7.35 9.25
N ASP A 184 13.27 6.53 9.90
CA ASP A 184 14.37 6.97 10.77
C ASP A 184 15.59 7.55 10.02
N GLN A 185 15.57 7.56 8.70
CA GLN A 185 16.59 8.13 7.80
C GLN A 185 16.18 9.47 7.17
N LEU A 186 14.94 9.96 7.48
CA LEU A 186 14.38 11.20 6.93
C LEU A 186 14.70 12.43 7.77
#